data_daab6301fc62cc5f5908f082eba4e41b
#
_entry.id   daab6301fc62cc5f5908f082eba4e41b
#
_cell.length_a   1.000
_cell.length_b   1.000
_cell.length_c   1.000
_cell.angle_alpha   90.00
_cell.angle_beta   90.00
_cell.angle_gamma   90.00
#
_symmetry.space_group_name_H-M   'P 1'
#
loop_
_entity.id
_entity.type
_entity.pdbx_description
1 polymer ?
#
loop_
_entity_poly.entity_id
_entity_poly.type
_entity_poly.pdbx_seq_one_letter_code
_entity_poly.pdbx_strand_id
1 'polypeptide(L)'
;MILDPKKEEDLEEIKAAIREDYTDDDIGVQRSVMSAIAYIKGAIGNEKPSFYLQDNETIDLINLTILLLSDHYYHAGSATIESQTQNGALREYDLGFNSMLLQLKASYLTFKEGDSDEEK
;
A
#
# COMPACT_ATOMS: atom_id res chain seq x y z
N MET A 1 7.07 -10.36 -3.27
CA MET A 1 7.31 -9.65 -2.02
C MET A 1 6.85 -8.21 -2.15
N ILE A 2 6.30 -7.65 -1.10
CA ILE A 2 5.86 -6.26 -1.19
C ILE A 2 7.04 -5.31 -1.28
N LEU A 3 6.77 -4.13 -1.84
CA LEU A 3 7.79 -3.09 -2.01
C LEU A 3 8.37 -2.64 -0.66
N ASP A 4 9.66 -2.39 -0.66
CA ASP A 4 10.37 -1.93 0.53
C ASP A 4 11.01 -0.58 0.23
N PRO A 5 10.51 0.52 0.81
CA PRO A 5 11.04 1.85 0.50
C PRO A 5 12.48 2.07 0.98
N LYS A 6 13.02 1.15 1.76
CA LYS A 6 14.40 1.24 2.22
C LYS A 6 15.37 0.68 1.18
N LYS A 7 14.88 -0.10 0.22
CA LYS A 7 15.69 -0.61 -0.87
C LYS A 7 15.72 0.40 -2.01
N GLU A 8 16.90 0.68 -2.51
CA GLU A 8 17.07 1.67 -3.54
C GLU A 8 16.27 1.36 -4.81
N GLU A 9 16.28 0.09 -5.22
CA GLU A 9 15.54 -0.33 -6.42
C GLU A 9 14.05 -0.10 -6.27
N ASP A 10 13.50 -0.48 -5.12
CA ASP A 10 12.07 -0.31 -4.87
C ASP A 10 11.72 1.16 -4.75
N LEU A 11 12.58 1.95 -4.12
CA LEU A 11 12.35 3.38 -3.97
C LEU A 11 12.32 4.07 -5.33
N GLU A 12 13.18 3.67 -6.26
CA GLU A 12 13.19 4.25 -7.60
C GLU A 12 11.89 3.92 -8.34
N GLU A 13 11.40 2.68 -8.20
CA GLU A 13 10.14 2.30 -8.80
C GLU A 13 8.98 3.12 -8.22
N ILE A 14 8.98 3.31 -6.92
CA ILE A 14 7.96 4.08 -6.22
C ILE A 14 7.98 5.54 -6.69
N LYS A 15 9.16 6.13 -6.78
CA LYS A 15 9.30 7.51 -7.23
C LYS A 15 8.79 7.69 -8.65
N ALA A 16 9.07 6.73 -9.52
CA ALA A 16 8.58 6.77 -10.89
C ALA A 16 7.04 6.69 -10.93
N ALA A 17 6.46 5.85 -10.09
CA ALA A 17 5.02 5.68 -10.04
C ALA A 17 4.31 6.92 -9.49
N ILE A 18 4.94 7.60 -8.53
CA ILE A 18 4.40 8.82 -7.93
C ILE A 18 4.60 10.01 -8.86
N ARG A 19 5.42 9.84 -9.91
CA ARG A 19 5.76 10.90 -10.83
C ARG A 19 6.49 12.04 -10.13
N GLU A 20 7.37 11.66 -9.23
CA GLU A 20 8.20 12.63 -8.53
C GLU A 20 9.37 13.01 -9.40
N ASP A 21 9.38 14.27 -9.82
CA ASP A 21 10.43 14.80 -10.68
C ASP A 21 11.67 15.23 -9.90
N TYR A 22 11.52 15.39 -8.59
CA TYR A 22 12.60 15.83 -7.73
C TYR A 22 13.15 14.67 -6.95
N THR A 23 14.44 14.47 -7.03
CA THR A 23 15.09 13.37 -6.34
C THR A 23 15.44 13.71 -4.89
N ASP A 24 15.11 14.92 -4.46
CA ASP A 24 15.53 15.42 -3.16
C ASP A 24 14.62 15.07 -2.01
N ASP A 25 13.44 14.52 -2.29
CA ASP A 25 12.46 14.26 -1.24
C ASP A 25 12.27 12.77 -0.97
N ASP A 26 13.37 12.05 -0.90
CA ASP A 26 13.32 10.62 -0.60
C ASP A 26 12.67 10.34 0.75
N ILE A 27 12.91 11.21 1.73
CA ILE A 27 12.34 11.04 3.06
C ILE A 27 10.83 11.15 3.01
N GLY A 28 10.30 12.14 2.27
CA GLY A 28 8.86 12.30 2.12
C GLY A 28 8.22 11.13 1.40
N VAL A 29 8.88 10.65 0.35
CA VAL A 29 8.39 9.48 -0.38
C VAL A 29 8.40 8.25 0.51
N GLN A 30 9.50 7.99 1.20
CA GLN A 30 9.61 6.85 2.10
C GLN A 30 8.54 6.89 3.19
N ARG A 31 8.29 8.05 3.76
CA ARG A 31 7.27 8.22 4.78
C ARG A 31 5.89 7.90 4.25
N SER A 32 5.58 8.36 3.05
CA SER A 32 4.30 8.09 2.41
C SER A 32 4.11 6.60 2.16
N VAL A 33 5.15 5.93 1.67
CA VAL A 33 5.09 4.50 1.41
C VAL A 33 4.94 3.71 2.71
N MET A 34 5.68 4.07 3.73
CA MET A 34 5.59 3.39 5.02
C MET A 34 4.19 3.52 5.61
N SER A 35 3.59 4.69 5.47
CA SER A 35 2.22 4.91 5.93
C SER A 35 1.23 4.08 5.11
N ALA A 36 1.43 3.99 3.80
CA ALA A 36 0.59 3.19 2.93
C ALA A 36 0.67 1.71 3.30
N ILE A 37 1.87 1.21 3.51
CA ILE A 37 2.08 -0.20 3.87
C ILE A 37 1.42 -0.50 5.21
N ALA A 38 1.59 0.38 6.19
CA ALA A 38 0.99 0.20 7.49
C ALA A 38 -0.54 0.16 7.41
N TYR A 39 -1.11 1.06 6.62
CA TYR A 39 -2.56 1.10 6.44
C TYR A 39 -3.06 -0.20 5.79
N ILE A 40 -2.39 -0.63 4.73
CA ILE A 40 -2.80 -1.82 3.99
C ILE A 40 -2.69 -3.07 4.86
N LYS A 41 -1.59 -3.24 5.56
CA LYS A 41 -1.42 -4.38 6.47
C LYS A 41 -2.44 -4.35 7.59
N GLY A 42 -2.76 -3.18 8.10
CA GLY A 42 -3.78 -3.04 9.13
C GLY A 42 -5.16 -3.43 8.63
N ALA A 43 -5.46 -3.10 7.38
CA ALA A 43 -6.77 -3.40 6.80
C ALA A 43 -6.89 -4.86 6.37
N ILE A 44 -5.82 -5.45 5.84
CA ILE A 44 -5.82 -6.81 5.31
C ILE A 44 -5.57 -7.84 6.40
N GLY A 45 -4.53 -7.64 7.19
CA GLY A 45 -4.13 -8.56 8.25
C GLY A 45 -2.63 -8.58 8.42
N ASN A 46 -2.17 -8.75 9.64
CA ASN A 46 -0.74 -8.67 9.95
C ASN A 46 -0.26 -9.83 10.83
N GLU A 47 -1.07 -10.87 11.00
CA GLU A 47 -0.71 -12.00 11.84
C GLU A 47 0.24 -12.98 11.15
N LYS A 48 0.22 -13.02 9.82
CA LYS A 48 1.03 -13.92 9.03
C LYS A 48 1.93 -13.12 8.09
N PRO A 49 3.09 -12.66 8.56
CA PRO A 49 3.99 -11.84 7.73
C PRO A 49 4.44 -12.53 6.45
N SER A 50 4.47 -13.87 6.45
CA SER A 50 4.88 -14.63 5.26
C SER A 50 3.97 -14.38 4.06
N PHE A 51 2.72 -13.96 4.30
CA PHE A 51 1.81 -13.61 3.22
C PHE A 51 2.43 -12.53 2.31
N TYR A 52 3.10 -11.56 2.92
CA TYR A 52 3.67 -10.42 2.20
C TYR A 52 5.01 -10.72 1.55
N LEU A 53 5.55 -11.90 1.79
CA LEU A 53 6.84 -12.30 1.23
C LEU A 53 6.70 -13.14 -0.04
N GLN A 54 5.47 -13.46 -0.42
CA GLN A 54 5.22 -14.24 -1.63
C GLN A 54 5.47 -13.43 -2.89
N ASP A 55 5.65 -14.15 -3.99
CA ASP A 55 5.76 -13.55 -5.32
C ASP A 55 4.65 -14.14 -6.18
N ASN A 56 3.50 -13.49 -6.19
CA ASN A 56 2.34 -13.94 -6.95
C ASN A 56 1.48 -12.76 -7.35
N GLU A 57 0.40 -13.04 -8.05
CA GLU A 57 -0.51 -12.00 -8.54
C GLU A 57 -1.15 -11.20 -7.41
N THR A 58 -1.42 -11.85 -6.30
CA THR A 58 -1.99 -11.15 -5.14
C THR A 58 -1.02 -10.10 -4.61
N ILE A 59 0.26 -10.43 -4.56
CA ILE A 59 1.28 -9.49 -4.11
C ILE A 59 1.46 -8.36 -5.13
N ASP A 60 1.38 -8.69 -6.42
CA ASP A 60 1.44 -7.65 -7.45
C ASP A 60 0.31 -6.63 -7.26
N LEU A 61 -0.89 -7.13 -6.93
CA LEU A 61 -2.03 -6.25 -6.68
C LEU A 61 -1.81 -5.42 -5.41
N ILE A 62 -1.23 -6.02 -4.38
CA ILE A 62 -0.89 -5.29 -3.15
C ILE A 62 0.12 -4.19 -3.46
N ASN A 63 1.13 -4.50 -4.27
CA ASN A 63 2.13 -3.49 -4.65
C ASN A 63 1.50 -2.34 -5.42
N LEU A 64 0.58 -2.63 -6.33
CA LEU A 64 -0.15 -1.58 -7.02
C LEU A 64 -0.94 -0.72 -6.03
N THR A 65 -1.58 -1.36 -5.07
CA THR A 65 -2.34 -0.65 -4.03
C THR A 65 -1.41 0.25 -3.20
N ILE A 66 -0.23 -0.27 -2.86
CA ILE A 66 0.78 0.52 -2.13
C ILE A 66 1.16 1.75 -2.94
N LEU A 67 1.40 1.58 -4.24
CA LEU A 67 1.79 2.70 -5.09
C LEU A 67 0.69 3.74 -5.19
N LEU A 68 -0.54 3.30 -5.37
CA LEU A 68 -1.68 4.23 -5.45
C LEU A 68 -1.87 5.02 -4.17
N LEU A 69 -1.79 4.34 -3.05
CA LEU A 69 -1.98 5.00 -1.76
C LEU A 69 -0.79 5.88 -1.41
N SER A 70 0.41 5.47 -1.77
CA SER A 70 1.62 6.27 -1.56
C SER A 70 1.53 7.57 -2.35
N ASP A 71 1.07 7.47 -3.61
CA ASP A 71 0.87 8.65 -4.44
C ASP A 71 -0.12 9.60 -3.79
N HIS A 72 -1.23 9.07 -3.32
CA HIS A 72 -2.25 9.86 -2.63
C HIS A 72 -1.67 10.56 -1.40
N TYR A 73 -0.97 9.82 -0.55
CA TYR A 73 -0.39 10.40 0.66
C TYR A 73 0.68 11.43 0.36
N TYR A 74 1.52 11.16 -0.63
CA TYR A 74 2.60 12.08 -0.96
C TYR A 74 2.07 13.42 -1.42
N HIS A 75 1.09 13.41 -2.31
CA HIS A 75 0.53 14.65 -2.86
C HIS A 75 -0.45 15.32 -1.89
N ALA A 76 -1.17 14.56 -1.09
CA ALA A 76 -2.08 15.11 -0.10
C ALA A 76 -1.35 15.68 1.12
N GLY A 77 -0.14 15.19 1.39
CA GLY A 77 0.61 15.61 2.55
C GLY A 77 0.91 17.10 2.60
N SER A 78 1.00 17.73 1.46
CA SER A 78 1.25 19.18 1.40
C SER A 78 -0.04 19.99 1.43
N ALA A 79 -1.18 19.34 1.20
CA ALA A 79 -2.47 20.01 1.15
C ALA A 79 -3.14 20.12 2.51
N THR A 80 -2.62 19.41 3.48
CA THR A 80 -3.02 19.47 4.87
C THR A 80 -4.50 19.16 5.13
N ILE A 81 -5.03 19.74 6.18
CA ILE A 81 -6.40 19.49 6.64
C ILE A 81 -7.44 19.88 5.61
N GLU A 82 -7.15 20.87 4.82
CA GLU A 82 -8.12 21.38 3.83
C GLU A 82 -8.44 20.35 2.77
N SER A 83 -7.47 19.54 2.37
CA SER A 83 -7.71 18.50 1.40
C SER A 83 -8.64 17.41 1.95
N GLN A 84 -8.67 17.26 3.25
CA GLN A 84 -9.53 16.28 3.89
C GLN A 84 -10.99 16.71 3.87
N THR A 85 -11.24 17.99 3.73
CA THR A 85 -12.59 18.49 3.64
C THR A 85 -13.17 18.43 2.23
N GLN A 86 -12.34 18.11 1.26
CA GLN A 86 -12.82 17.88 -0.10
C GLN A 86 -13.38 16.47 -0.20
N ASN A 87 -14.46 16.26 0.51
CA ASN A 87 -15.00 14.93 0.76
C ASN A 87 -15.40 14.15 -0.48
N GLY A 88 -15.79 14.84 -1.56
CA GLY A 88 -16.22 14.17 -2.77
C GLY A 88 -15.13 13.33 -3.41
N ALA A 89 -13.97 13.93 -3.66
CA ALA A 89 -12.85 13.25 -4.31
C ALA A 89 -12.30 12.13 -3.42
N LEU A 90 -12.18 12.41 -2.12
CA LEU A 90 -11.71 11.40 -1.18
C LEU A 90 -12.66 10.23 -1.09
N ARG A 91 -13.96 10.51 -1.13
CA ARG A 91 -14.97 9.47 -1.04
C ARG A 91 -14.94 8.56 -2.26
N GLU A 92 -14.77 9.12 -3.44
CA GLU A 92 -14.66 8.31 -4.65
C GLU A 92 -13.43 7.44 -4.63
N TYR A 93 -12.31 7.99 -4.17
CA TYR A 93 -11.08 7.24 -4.02
C TYR A 93 -11.28 6.08 -3.04
N ASP A 94 -11.91 6.38 -1.88
CA ASP A 94 -12.13 5.39 -0.85
C ASP A 94 -13.02 4.24 -1.30
N LEU A 95 -14.04 4.51 -2.10
CA LEU A 95 -14.96 3.46 -2.56
C LEU A 95 -14.24 2.42 -3.40
N GLY A 96 -13.43 2.86 -4.37
CA GLY A 96 -12.66 1.93 -5.18
C GLY A 96 -11.58 1.23 -4.37
N PHE A 97 -10.93 1.96 -3.50
CA PHE A 97 -9.85 1.44 -2.69
C PHE A 97 -10.37 0.40 -1.70
N ASN A 98 -11.50 0.66 -1.06
CA ASN A 98 -12.09 -0.29 -0.13
C ASN A 98 -12.48 -1.60 -0.80
N SER A 99 -13.00 -1.54 -2.02
CA SER A 99 -13.32 -2.75 -2.77
C SER A 99 -12.08 -3.61 -2.99
N MET A 100 -10.98 -2.96 -3.36
CA MET A 100 -9.70 -3.64 -3.56
C MET A 100 -9.20 -4.26 -2.25
N LEU A 101 -9.29 -3.50 -1.16
CA LEU A 101 -8.86 -4.00 0.15
C LEU A 101 -9.67 -5.21 0.60
N LEU A 102 -10.97 -5.22 0.33
CA LEU A 102 -11.81 -6.36 0.69
C LEU A 102 -11.39 -7.62 -0.05
N GLN A 103 -11.05 -7.50 -1.33
CA GLN A 103 -10.56 -8.64 -2.10
C GLN A 103 -9.23 -9.14 -1.54
N LEU A 104 -8.34 -8.23 -1.20
CA LEU A 104 -7.04 -8.59 -0.65
C LEU A 104 -7.17 -9.22 0.71
N LYS A 105 -8.10 -8.73 1.52
CA LYS A 105 -8.37 -9.33 2.83
C LYS A 105 -8.88 -10.75 2.68
N ALA A 106 -9.76 -11.01 1.71
CA ALA A 106 -10.24 -12.35 1.45
C ALA A 106 -9.09 -13.29 1.07
N SER A 107 -8.17 -12.81 0.24
CA SER A 107 -6.98 -13.58 -0.13
C SER A 107 -6.10 -13.87 1.09
N TYR A 108 -5.96 -12.89 1.97
CA TYR A 108 -5.18 -13.06 3.18
C TYR A 108 -5.80 -14.11 4.09
N LEU A 109 -7.11 -14.07 4.27
CA LEU A 109 -7.81 -15.04 5.13
C LEU A 109 -7.67 -16.45 4.58
N THR A 110 -7.76 -16.61 3.27
CA THR A 110 -7.55 -17.91 2.63
C THR A 110 -6.14 -18.43 2.88
N PHE A 111 -5.15 -17.55 2.74
CA PHE A 111 -3.77 -17.90 3.01
C PHE A 111 -3.57 -18.30 4.47
N LYS A 112 -4.14 -17.53 5.38
CA LYS A 112 -4.02 -17.79 6.81
C LYS A 112 -4.59 -19.14 7.19
N GLU A 113 -5.75 -19.50 6.62
CA GLU A 113 -6.36 -20.79 6.87
C GLU A 113 -5.50 -21.93 6.34
N GLY A 114 -4.98 -21.78 5.12
CA GLY A 114 -4.11 -22.77 4.53
C GLY A 114 -2.82 -22.97 5.32
N ASP A 115 -2.23 -21.87 5.75
CA ASP A 115 -1.01 -21.90 6.55
C ASP A 115 -1.25 -22.59 7.89
N SER A 116 -2.40 -22.30 8.51
CA SER A 116 -2.77 -22.94 9.76
C SER A 116 -2.95 -24.45 9.59
N ASP A 117 -3.54 -24.86 8.47
CA ASP A 117 -3.72 -26.27 8.17
C ASP A 117 -2.39 -26.96 7.95
N GLU A 118 -1.44 -26.29 7.33
CA GLU A 118 -0.11 -26.85 7.12
C GLU A 118 0.66 -27.06 8.43
N GLU A 119 0.38 -26.24 9.42
CA GLU A 119 1.05 -26.34 10.72
C GLU A 119 0.55 -27.53 11.52
N LYS A 120 -0.56 -28.08 11.12
CA LYS A 120 -1.13 -29.26 11.79
C LYS A 120 -0.48 -30.54 11.29
#